data_5716d9fe7eb5d57ff5d9cf7a635cfeff
#
_entry.id   5716d9fe7eb5d57ff5d9cf7a635cfeff
#
_cell.length_a   1.000
_cell.length_b   1.000
_cell.length_c   1.000
_cell.angle_alpha   90.00
_cell.angle_beta   90.00
_cell.angle_gamma   90.00
#
_symmetry.space_group_name_H-M   'P 1'
#
loop_
_entity.id
_entity.type
_entity.pdbx_description
1 polymer ?
#
loop_
_entity_poly.entity_id
_entity_poly.type
_entity_poly.pdbx_seq_one_letter_code
_entity_poly.pdbx_strand_id
1 'polypeptide(L)'
;MTPANHTVNSFNGDPVTLDLSSYAGSSEVYIAFRYTGVWADDWFVDDIRVYEPYAIDGAVTNISPDGMQYEDGDQITPIVTVANVGLSNFNSELTLNIIESGTIISTLTEQIGVLAPGSEVDVTFNNLILSSGHYYQLSASVEVDNDYNASNNNYTALINTYTEPHVPLAHFQTNAGCSPCVAANQTLDAYIQQVNDVSLLRIHTWWPGTDAIYDANISQNQELIGAYGPDYVPHMWVDGVVDLGTNSSSYVSNIDARKTLKSPLTFDLGWEQGNQRLRVGMTVVCPVPAGTDWRLKVALTEDNVYYAGANGETIHNQAFRRMYPSTDGMALDFVTGNYQFMIDCPLEGWDYNNLRATVYLQDADSWEIMQSATAFLSEIEYDPTAVNDLPGILQVRGAVPNPFNPSTEICFSIAEANFVEVTIYDSSGRVVREIGRQEMVAGENSVSWDGRNDNGTALASGVYYARVSAGTMSQTTKLVLAK
;
A
#
# COMPACT_ATOMS: atom_id res chain seq x y z
N MET A 1 6.02 -47.04 -3.34
CA MET A 1 5.87 -45.60 -3.57
C MET A 1 7.25 -45.01 -3.82
N THR A 2 7.46 -44.34 -4.91
CA THR A 2 8.69 -43.55 -5.15
C THR A 2 8.47 -42.17 -4.52
N PRO A 3 9.23 -41.76 -3.51
CA PRO A 3 9.09 -40.41 -2.99
C PRO A 3 9.47 -39.39 -4.05
N ALA A 4 8.62 -38.42 -4.31
CA ALA A 4 9.04 -37.25 -5.05
C ALA A 4 9.98 -36.45 -4.14
N ASN A 5 11.26 -36.37 -4.50
CA ASN A 5 12.22 -35.53 -3.80
C ASN A 5 12.12 -34.12 -4.37
N HIS A 6 11.51 -33.22 -3.63
CA HIS A 6 11.55 -31.80 -3.92
C HIS A 6 12.56 -31.09 -3.02
N THR A 7 13.46 -30.36 -3.63
CA THR A 7 14.33 -29.40 -2.94
C THR A 7 13.89 -28.01 -3.40
N VAL A 8 13.01 -27.36 -2.63
CA VAL A 8 12.65 -25.96 -2.83
C VAL A 8 13.33 -25.16 -1.72
N ASN A 9 14.22 -24.26 -2.10
CA ASN A 9 14.95 -23.37 -1.19
C ASN A 9 14.38 -21.96 -1.14
N SER A 10 13.05 -21.79 -1.25
CA SER A 10 12.45 -20.48 -1.18
C SER A 10 11.10 -20.54 -0.46
N PHE A 11 10.77 -19.51 0.30
CA PHE A 11 9.46 -19.30 0.91
C PHE A 11 8.34 -19.15 -0.15
N ASN A 12 8.68 -18.81 -1.38
CA ASN A 12 7.78 -18.67 -2.52
C ASN A 12 8.07 -19.71 -3.59
N GLY A 13 8.27 -20.98 -3.19
CA GLY A 13 8.49 -22.06 -4.12
C GLY A 13 7.25 -22.37 -4.96
N ASP A 14 7.47 -22.80 -6.21
CA ASP A 14 6.39 -23.27 -7.05
C ASP A 14 5.60 -24.40 -6.36
N PRO A 15 4.27 -24.42 -6.46
CA PRO A 15 3.44 -25.46 -5.85
C PRO A 15 3.81 -26.83 -6.41
N VAL A 16 3.96 -27.81 -5.53
CA VAL A 16 4.21 -29.19 -5.90
C VAL A 16 2.90 -29.91 -6.15
N THR A 17 2.65 -30.29 -7.39
CA THR A 17 1.48 -31.08 -7.76
C THR A 17 1.81 -32.56 -7.78
N LEU A 18 1.04 -33.40 -7.09
CA LEU A 18 1.15 -34.84 -7.08
C LEU A 18 -0.14 -35.46 -7.67
N ASP A 19 0.02 -36.21 -8.76
CA ASP A 19 -1.08 -36.99 -9.33
C ASP A 19 -1.39 -38.20 -8.44
N LEU A 20 -2.60 -38.20 -7.87
CA LEU A 20 -3.14 -39.28 -7.04
C LEU A 20 -4.11 -40.19 -7.80
N SER A 21 -4.26 -40.05 -9.12
CA SER A 21 -5.22 -40.79 -9.95
C SER A 21 -5.07 -42.30 -9.82
N SER A 22 -3.84 -42.79 -9.60
CA SER A 22 -3.59 -44.23 -9.37
C SER A 22 -4.21 -44.80 -8.11
N TYR A 23 -4.67 -43.95 -7.22
CA TYR A 23 -5.34 -44.31 -5.95
C TYR A 23 -6.86 -44.08 -5.99
N ALA A 24 -7.39 -43.61 -7.13
CA ALA A 24 -8.81 -43.40 -7.33
C ALA A 24 -9.59 -44.73 -7.05
N GLY A 25 -10.63 -44.61 -6.25
CA GLY A 25 -11.45 -45.77 -5.81
C GLY A 25 -10.89 -46.54 -4.60
N SER A 26 -9.72 -46.13 -4.03
CA SER A 26 -9.27 -46.65 -2.76
C SER A 26 -10.19 -46.17 -1.63
N SER A 27 -10.50 -47.05 -0.66
CA SER A 27 -11.35 -46.71 0.49
C SER A 27 -10.68 -45.69 1.41
N GLU A 28 -9.37 -45.65 1.44
CA GLU A 28 -8.56 -44.73 2.25
C GLU A 28 -7.21 -44.43 1.54
N VAL A 29 -6.80 -43.18 1.53
CA VAL A 29 -5.50 -42.71 1.05
C VAL A 29 -4.89 -41.83 2.11
N TYR A 30 -3.68 -42.13 2.53
CA TYR A 30 -2.92 -41.33 3.49
C TYR A 30 -1.80 -40.58 2.79
N ILE A 31 -1.76 -39.26 2.99
CA ILE A 31 -0.69 -38.39 2.53
C ILE A 31 0.26 -38.16 3.71
N ALA A 32 1.54 -38.47 3.53
CA ALA A 32 2.53 -38.26 4.57
C ALA A 32 3.66 -37.38 4.07
N PHE A 33 3.94 -36.32 4.81
CA PHE A 33 5.10 -35.47 4.59
C PHE A 33 6.25 -36.00 5.43
N ARG A 34 7.39 -36.22 4.78
CA ARG A 34 8.59 -36.72 5.47
C ARG A 34 9.77 -35.77 5.21
N TYR A 35 10.22 -35.16 6.29
CA TYR A 35 11.46 -34.42 6.30
C TYR A 35 12.62 -35.33 6.67
N THR A 36 13.73 -35.22 5.94
CA THR A 36 14.97 -35.94 6.25
C THR A 36 16.13 -34.99 6.03
N GLY A 37 16.75 -34.55 7.10
CA GLY A 37 17.90 -33.64 7.07
C GLY A 37 18.95 -34.02 8.12
N VAL A 38 20.19 -33.62 7.89
CA VAL A 38 21.30 -33.71 8.86
C VAL A 38 21.87 -32.30 8.97
N TRP A 39 21.72 -31.67 10.13
CA TRP A 39 22.10 -30.28 10.36
C TRP A 39 21.35 -29.29 9.42
N ALA A 40 20.09 -29.56 9.16
CA ALA A 40 19.24 -28.74 8.31
C ALA A 40 18.24 -27.94 9.15
N ASP A 41 17.88 -26.76 8.64
CA ASP A 41 16.89 -25.86 9.21
C ASP A 41 15.45 -26.44 9.16
N ASP A 42 14.49 -25.72 9.65
CA ASP A 42 13.09 -26.11 9.68
C ASP A 42 12.53 -26.30 8.25
N TRP A 43 11.52 -27.14 8.13
CA TRP A 43 10.77 -27.36 6.91
C TRP A 43 9.31 -27.01 7.12
N PHE A 44 8.82 -26.10 6.31
CA PHE A 44 7.45 -25.64 6.36
C PHE A 44 6.66 -26.22 5.20
N VAL A 45 5.43 -26.63 5.46
CA VAL A 45 4.48 -27.09 4.45
C VAL A 45 3.14 -26.44 4.79
N ASP A 46 2.61 -25.64 3.86
CA ASP A 46 1.31 -25.02 3.95
C ASP A 46 0.52 -25.15 2.64
N ASP A 47 -0.64 -24.56 2.55
CA ASP A 47 -1.52 -24.56 1.38
C ASP A 47 -1.78 -25.94 0.74
N ILE A 48 -1.89 -26.97 1.58
CA ILE A 48 -2.16 -28.34 1.10
C ILE A 48 -3.58 -28.41 0.59
N ARG A 49 -3.75 -28.71 -0.71
CA ARG A 49 -5.05 -28.94 -1.34
C ARG A 49 -5.10 -30.34 -1.92
N VAL A 50 -6.21 -31.04 -1.71
CA VAL A 50 -6.55 -32.29 -2.41
C VAL A 50 -7.87 -32.03 -3.12
N TYR A 51 -7.87 -32.14 -4.44
CA TYR A 51 -9.05 -31.85 -5.25
C TYR A 51 -9.15 -32.82 -6.43
N GLU A 52 -10.34 -32.98 -6.95
CA GLU A 52 -10.59 -33.63 -8.22
C GLU A 52 -10.67 -32.54 -9.31
N PRO A 53 -9.85 -32.59 -10.36
CA PRO A 53 -9.96 -31.62 -11.45
C PRO A 53 -11.33 -31.65 -12.07
N TYR A 54 -11.84 -30.50 -12.45
CA TYR A 54 -13.12 -30.40 -13.16
C TYR A 54 -13.02 -31.05 -14.56
N ALA A 55 -14.18 -31.48 -15.07
CA ALA A 55 -14.23 -32.08 -16.40
C ALA A 55 -13.85 -31.05 -17.48
N ILE A 56 -14.36 -29.83 -17.34
CA ILE A 56 -14.05 -28.70 -18.20
C ILE A 56 -13.66 -27.54 -17.28
N ASP A 57 -12.48 -26.98 -17.46
CA ASP A 57 -11.92 -25.88 -16.67
C ASP A 57 -10.85 -25.16 -17.52
N GLY A 58 -11.20 -23.98 -17.98
CA GLY A 58 -10.30 -23.08 -18.70
C GLY A 58 -9.80 -21.99 -17.77
N ALA A 59 -8.56 -21.59 -17.85
CA ALA A 59 -7.98 -20.58 -17.01
C ALA A 59 -7.19 -19.54 -17.84
N VAL A 60 -7.25 -18.28 -17.44
CA VAL A 60 -6.24 -17.29 -17.82
C VAL A 60 -5.15 -17.31 -16.76
N THR A 61 -3.95 -17.75 -17.10
CA THR A 61 -2.87 -17.97 -16.13
C THR A 61 -1.85 -16.84 -16.09
N ASN A 62 -1.76 -16.04 -17.15
CA ASN A 62 -0.80 -14.94 -17.22
C ASN A 62 -1.19 -13.89 -18.27
N ILE A 63 -0.78 -12.64 -18.02
CA ILE A 63 -0.75 -11.56 -19.01
C ILE A 63 0.63 -10.90 -18.94
N SER A 64 1.28 -10.71 -20.09
CA SER A 64 2.54 -9.98 -20.19
C SER A 64 2.36 -8.78 -21.14
N PRO A 65 2.89 -7.58 -20.80
CA PRO A 65 3.66 -7.27 -19.59
C PRO A 65 2.76 -7.08 -18.36
N ASP A 66 3.32 -7.29 -17.17
CA ASP A 66 2.70 -7.05 -15.87
C ASP A 66 3.69 -6.38 -14.91
N GLY A 67 3.21 -5.50 -14.03
CA GLY A 67 4.02 -4.84 -13.00
C GLY A 67 5.14 -3.93 -13.54
N MET A 68 5.11 -3.57 -14.81
CA MET A 68 6.18 -2.81 -15.47
C MET A 68 5.80 -1.35 -15.66
N GLN A 69 6.83 -0.51 -15.61
CA GLN A 69 6.74 0.90 -15.94
C GLN A 69 7.27 1.18 -17.34
N TYR A 70 6.58 2.10 -18.01
CA TYR A 70 6.87 2.53 -19.38
C TYR A 70 6.91 4.05 -19.49
N GLU A 71 7.41 4.56 -20.60
CA GLU A 71 7.44 5.98 -20.92
C GLU A 71 6.39 6.33 -21.99
N ASP A 72 6.21 7.64 -22.19
CA ASP A 72 5.33 8.16 -23.24
C ASP A 72 5.76 7.70 -24.63
N GLY A 73 4.83 7.14 -25.38
CA GLY A 73 5.08 6.64 -26.72
C GLY A 73 5.68 5.23 -26.78
N ASP A 74 5.97 4.61 -25.66
CA ASP A 74 6.40 3.21 -25.63
C ASP A 74 5.31 2.30 -26.21
N GLN A 75 5.76 1.24 -26.86
CA GLN A 75 4.89 0.26 -27.48
C GLN A 75 5.02 -1.09 -26.78
N ILE A 76 3.89 -1.62 -26.34
CA ILE A 76 3.80 -2.97 -25.78
C ILE A 76 3.02 -3.90 -26.69
N THR A 77 3.31 -5.18 -26.58
CA THR A 77 2.59 -6.26 -27.26
C THR A 77 1.99 -7.18 -26.19
N PRO A 78 0.68 -7.04 -25.87
CA PRO A 78 0.07 -7.91 -24.86
C PRO A 78 0.09 -9.38 -25.31
N ILE A 79 0.49 -10.26 -24.41
CA ILE A 79 0.44 -11.72 -24.56
C ILE A 79 -0.37 -12.28 -23.38
N VAL A 80 -1.39 -13.05 -23.70
CA VAL A 80 -2.25 -13.71 -22.71
C VAL A 80 -2.05 -15.21 -22.79
N THR A 81 -1.73 -15.84 -21.66
CA THR A 81 -1.61 -17.30 -21.56
C THR A 81 -2.92 -17.89 -21.08
N VAL A 82 -3.47 -18.81 -21.87
CA VAL A 82 -4.68 -19.56 -21.53
C VAL A 82 -4.34 -21.03 -21.37
N ALA A 83 -4.76 -21.62 -20.26
CA ALA A 83 -4.53 -23.03 -19.92
C ALA A 83 -5.82 -23.84 -19.88
N ASN A 84 -5.73 -25.12 -20.24
CA ASN A 84 -6.75 -26.11 -19.93
C ASN A 84 -6.32 -26.87 -18.68
N VAL A 85 -6.92 -26.53 -17.56
CA VAL A 85 -6.67 -27.17 -16.24
C VAL A 85 -7.70 -28.26 -15.92
N GLY A 86 -8.64 -28.50 -16.85
CA GLY A 86 -9.64 -29.57 -16.79
C GLY A 86 -9.18 -30.89 -17.36
N LEU A 87 -10.11 -31.84 -17.49
CA LEU A 87 -9.87 -33.21 -17.96
C LEU A 87 -10.35 -33.44 -19.40
N SER A 88 -11.00 -32.49 -20.03
CA SER A 88 -11.58 -32.59 -21.37
C SER A 88 -11.12 -31.45 -22.26
N ASN A 89 -11.07 -31.70 -23.54
CA ASN A 89 -10.78 -30.64 -24.51
C ASN A 89 -11.88 -29.57 -24.48
N PHE A 90 -11.50 -28.33 -24.68
CA PHE A 90 -12.43 -27.25 -24.96
C PHE A 90 -11.89 -26.35 -26.10
N ASN A 91 -12.75 -25.52 -26.64
CA ASN A 91 -12.44 -24.35 -27.44
C ASN A 91 -13.16 -23.15 -26.81
N SER A 92 -12.64 -21.95 -27.02
CA SER A 92 -13.18 -20.76 -26.37
C SER A 92 -12.88 -19.50 -27.15
N GLU A 93 -13.54 -18.41 -26.74
CA GLU A 93 -13.17 -17.05 -27.10
C GLU A 93 -12.41 -16.42 -25.94
N LEU A 94 -11.28 -15.80 -26.24
CA LEU A 94 -10.49 -14.98 -25.33
C LEU A 94 -10.79 -13.52 -25.60
N THR A 95 -11.17 -12.77 -24.57
CA THR A 95 -11.37 -11.32 -24.63
C THR A 95 -10.29 -10.63 -23.81
N LEU A 96 -9.63 -9.63 -24.38
CA LEU A 96 -8.72 -8.72 -23.71
C LEU A 96 -9.30 -7.30 -23.73
N ASN A 97 -9.62 -6.77 -22.56
CA ASN A 97 -9.97 -5.37 -22.38
C ASN A 97 -8.71 -4.58 -21.98
N ILE A 98 -8.46 -3.49 -22.70
CA ILE A 98 -7.44 -2.51 -22.37
C ILE A 98 -8.14 -1.34 -21.71
N ILE A 99 -7.81 -1.07 -20.46
CA ILE A 99 -8.45 -0.06 -19.61
C ILE A 99 -7.38 0.97 -19.26
N GLU A 100 -7.55 2.19 -19.75
CA GLU A 100 -6.69 3.34 -19.44
C GLU A 100 -7.35 4.19 -18.35
N SER A 101 -6.70 4.29 -17.19
CA SER A 101 -7.18 5.09 -16.05
C SER A 101 -8.68 4.90 -15.74
N GLY A 102 -9.12 3.63 -15.73
CA GLY A 102 -10.49 3.23 -15.43
C GLY A 102 -11.47 3.27 -16.62
N THR A 103 -11.03 3.65 -17.83
CA THR A 103 -11.86 3.70 -19.04
C THR A 103 -11.42 2.61 -20.02
N ILE A 104 -12.35 1.78 -20.48
CA ILE A 104 -12.05 0.80 -21.53
C ILE A 104 -11.80 1.56 -22.85
N ILE A 105 -10.57 1.48 -23.35
CA ILE A 105 -10.15 2.11 -24.62
C ILE A 105 -10.14 1.13 -25.78
N SER A 106 -10.06 -0.17 -25.50
CA SER A 106 -10.10 -1.22 -26.52
C SER A 106 -10.61 -2.54 -25.92
N THR A 107 -11.36 -3.28 -26.73
CA THR A 107 -11.75 -4.66 -26.48
C THR A 107 -11.32 -5.48 -27.69
N LEU A 108 -10.44 -6.45 -27.46
CA LEU A 108 -9.87 -7.33 -28.48
C LEU A 108 -10.34 -8.77 -28.20
N THR A 109 -10.68 -9.50 -29.23
CA THR A 109 -11.12 -10.91 -29.12
C THR A 109 -10.34 -11.80 -30.06
N GLU A 110 -9.99 -12.99 -29.58
CA GLU A 110 -9.32 -14.03 -30.35
C GLU A 110 -9.96 -15.40 -30.09
N GLN A 111 -10.08 -16.21 -31.14
CA GLN A 111 -10.60 -17.56 -31.01
C GLN A 111 -9.47 -18.53 -30.65
N ILE A 112 -9.63 -19.19 -29.51
CA ILE A 112 -8.73 -20.27 -29.11
C ILE A 112 -9.26 -21.57 -29.70
N GLY A 113 -8.43 -22.21 -30.51
CA GLY A 113 -8.72 -23.54 -31.04
C GLY A 113 -8.83 -24.59 -29.94
N VAL A 114 -9.01 -25.84 -30.32
CA VAL A 114 -9.14 -26.94 -29.35
C VAL A 114 -7.88 -27.05 -28.49
N LEU A 115 -8.04 -26.83 -27.18
CA LEU A 115 -6.99 -26.96 -26.18
C LEU A 115 -7.15 -28.26 -25.39
N ALA A 116 -6.13 -29.12 -25.46
CA ALA A 116 -6.15 -30.41 -24.77
C ALA A 116 -5.88 -30.24 -23.26
N PRO A 117 -6.33 -31.19 -22.40
CA PRO A 117 -6.01 -31.19 -20.98
C PRO A 117 -4.52 -31.02 -20.69
N GLY A 118 -4.19 -30.12 -19.75
CA GLY A 118 -2.82 -29.81 -19.36
C GLY A 118 -2.00 -29.01 -20.40
N SER A 119 -2.64 -28.53 -21.47
CA SER A 119 -1.99 -27.67 -22.47
C SER A 119 -2.25 -26.20 -22.21
N GLU A 120 -1.30 -25.37 -22.62
CA GLU A 120 -1.37 -23.92 -22.60
C GLU A 120 -1.17 -23.33 -23.99
N VAL A 121 -1.68 -22.13 -24.22
CA VAL A 121 -1.46 -21.35 -25.44
C VAL A 121 -1.25 -19.88 -25.12
N ASP A 122 -0.24 -19.29 -25.72
CA ASP A 122 0.01 -17.86 -25.68
C ASP A 122 -0.68 -17.18 -26.88
N VAL A 123 -1.56 -16.23 -26.57
CA VAL A 123 -2.27 -15.42 -27.56
C VAL A 123 -1.67 -14.03 -27.56
N THR A 124 -1.10 -13.64 -28.71
CA THR A 124 -0.46 -12.34 -28.90
C THR A 124 -1.45 -11.37 -29.56
N PHE A 125 -1.67 -10.24 -28.90
CA PHE A 125 -2.52 -9.18 -29.40
C PHE A 125 -1.73 -8.10 -30.17
N ASN A 126 -2.45 -7.19 -30.82
CA ASN A 126 -1.84 -6.06 -31.51
C ASN A 126 -1.15 -5.12 -30.52
N ASN A 127 -0.12 -4.42 -31.03
CA ASN A 127 0.62 -3.46 -30.24
C ASN A 127 -0.27 -2.32 -29.74
N LEU A 128 -0.06 -1.95 -28.48
CA LEU A 128 -0.62 -0.77 -27.84
C LEU A 128 0.49 0.27 -27.68
N ILE A 129 0.20 1.52 -28.07
CA ILE A 129 1.07 2.67 -27.80
C ILE A 129 0.56 3.32 -26.52
N LEU A 130 1.45 3.52 -25.57
CA LEU A 130 1.14 4.06 -24.25
C LEU A 130 1.27 5.58 -24.24
N SER A 131 0.39 6.25 -23.49
CA SER A 131 0.41 7.69 -23.25
C SER A 131 0.93 7.97 -21.84
N SER A 132 1.61 9.09 -21.65
CA SER A 132 2.18 9.53 -20.38
C SER A 132 1.10 9.82 -19.32
N GLY A 133 1.39 9.52 -18.07
CA GLY A 133 0.57 9.92 -16.93
C GLY A 133 -0.66 9.05 -16.68
N HIS A 134 -0.64 7.79 -17.11
CA HIS A 134 -1.74 6.84 -16.95
C HIS A 134 -1.32 5.56 -16.25
N TYR A 135 -2.29 4.82 -15.73
CA TYR A 135 -2.16 3.38 -15.51
C TYR A 135 -3.03 2.65 -16.52
N TYR A 136 -2.58 1.45 -16.88
CA TYR A 136 -3.31 0.56 -17.78
C TYR A 136 -3.58 -0.76 -17.07
N GLN A 137 -4.83 -1.21 -17.16
CA GLN A 137 -5.21 -2.56 -16.79
C GLN A 137 -5.41 -3.38 -18.06
N LEU A 138 -4.68 -4.47 -18.17
CA LEU A 138 -4.87 -5.48 -19.20
C LEU A 138 -5.73 -6.58 -18.57
N SER A 139 -7.03 -6.59 -18.83
CA SER A 139 -7.97 -7.52 -18.22
C SER A 139 -8.42 -8.55 -19.25
N ALA A 140 -7.94 -9.77 -19.09
CA ALA A 140 -8.30 -10.89 -19.97
C ALA A 140 -9.35 -11.78 -19.32
N SER A 141 -10.27 -12.29 -20.16
CA SER A 141 -11.25 -13.28 -19.78
C SER A 141 -11.43 -14.34 -20.86
N VAL A 142 -11.59 -15.60 -20.46
CA VAL A 142 -11.89 -16.71 -21.33
C VAL A 142 -13.30 -17.23 -21.07
N GLU A 143 -14.12 -17.41 -22.13
CA GLU A 143 -15.44 -17.99 -22.04
C GLU A 143 -15.39 -19.46 -22.52
N VAL A 144 -15.61 -20.37 -21.59
CA VAL A 144 -15.59 -21.82 -21.86
C VAL A 144 -16.96 -22.43 -21.52
N ASP A 145 -17.56 -23.08 -22.51
CA ASP A 145 -18.88 -23.74 -22.30
C ASP A 145 -18.80 -24.83 -21.24
N ASN A 146 -19.71 -24.77 -20.27
CA ASN A 146 -19.78 -25.70 -19.14
C ASN A 146 -18.54 -25.71 -18.25
N ASP A 147 -17.87 -24.59 -18.14
CA ASP A 147 -16.79 -24.40 -17.18
C ASP A 147 -17.32 -24.50 -15.74
N TYR A 148 -16.71 -25.37 -14.94
CA TYR A 148 -17.11 -25.59 -13.55
C TYR A 148 -16.37 -24.67 -12.57
N ASN A 149 -15.34 -23.93 -13.02
CA ASN A 149 -14.53 -23.06 -12.18
C ASN A 149 -14.30 -21.68 -12.81
N ALA A 150 -15.36 -20.93 -12.98
CA ALA A 150 -15.25 -19.60 -13.57
C ALA A 150 -14.40 -18.58 -12.78
N SER A 151 -13.89 -18.95 -11.59
CA SER A 151 -13.08 -18.04 -10.76
C SER A 151 -11.67 -17.82 -11.31
N ASN A 152 -11.13 -18.71 -12.14
CA ASN A 152 -9.81 -18.62 -12.78
C ASN A 152 -9.87 -18.20 -14.25
N ASN A 153 -11.09 -17.91 -14.76
CA ASN A 153 -11.27 -17.49 -16.15
C ASN A 153 -10.80 -16.06 -16.44
N ASN A 154 -10.44 -15.31 -15.41
CA ASN A 154 -10.03 -13.91 -15.53
C ASN A 154 -8.66 -13.68 -14.91
N TYR A 155 -7.89 -12.82 -15.57
CA TYR A 155 -6.62 -12.31 -15.06
C TYR A 155 -6.49 -10.82 -15.37
N THR A 156 -5.84 -10.08 -14.49
CA THR A 156 -5.59 -8.66 -14.70
C THR A 156 -4.14 -8.34 -14.42
N ALA A 157 -3.46 -7.75 -15.40
CA ALA A 157 -2.11 -7.21 -15.27
C ALA A 157 -2.17 -5.68 -15.20
N LEU A 158 -1.25 -5.06 -14.49
CA LEU A 158 -1.13 -3.62 -14.34
C LEU A 158 0.20 -3.12 -14.89
N ILE A 159 0.16 -2.06 -15.68
CA ILE A 159 1.32 -1.30 -16.11
C ILE A 159 1.04 0.19 -15.95
N ASN A 160 2.08 1.01 -15.90
CA ASN A 160 1.92 2.45 -15.73
C ASN A 160 2.94 3.26 -16.52
N THR A 161 2.61 4.54 -16.71
CA THR A 161 3.45 5.57 -17.35
C THR A 161 3.51 6.80 -16.45
N TYR A 162 3.68 6.62 -15.14
CA TYR A 162 3.77 7.70 -14.17
C TYR A 162 4.94 8.64 -14.47
N THR A 163 4.88 9.88 -13.98
CA THR A 163 5.78 10.95 -14.42
C THR A 163 6.70 11.49 -13.34
N GLU A 164 6.23 11.49 -12.08
CA GLU A 164 7.01 12.09 -11.00
C GLU A 164 8.19 11.20 -10.57
N PRO A 165 9.33 11.77 -10.21
CA PRO A 165 10.43 11.00 -9.66
C PRO A 165 10.00 10.22 -8.42
N HIS A 166 10.34 8.94 -8.37
CA HIS A 166 10.09 8.11 -7.20
C HIS A 166 11.21 8.28 -6.16
N VAL A 167 10.81 8.50 -4.92
CA VAL A 167 11.70 8.51 -3.75
C VAL A 167 11.45 7.21 -2.98
N PRO A 168 12.33 6.21 -3.09
CA PRO A 168 12.12 4.92 -2.42
C PRO A 168 12.26 5.03 -0.91
N LEU A 169 11.53 4.17 -0.20
CA LEU A 169 11.70 3.96 1.23
C LEU A 169 12.48 2.67 1.48
N ALA A 170 13.63 2.79 2.13
CA ALA A 170 14.36 1.65 2.68
C ALA A 170 13.93 1.41 4.14
N HIS A 171 13.33 0.26 4.38
CA HIS A 171 12.95 -0.23 5.71
C HIS A 171 14.01 -1.20 6.20
N PHE A 172 14.86 -0.76 7.11
CA PHE A 172 16.03 -1.49 7.55
C PHE A 172 15.90 -1.92 9.01
N GLN A 173 15.97 -3.22 9.25
CA GLN A 173 15.94 -3.79 10.58
C GLN A 173 17.34 -4.04 11.10
N THR A 174 17.61 -3.58 12.32
CA THR A 174 18.90 -3.59 12.96
C THR A 174 18.79 -3.83 14.47
N ASN A 175 19.92 -4.04 15.15
CA ASN A 175 19.99 -4.12 16.61
C ASN A 175 21.40 -3.71 17.08
N ALA A 176 21.48 -2.96 18.15
CA ALA A 176 22.75 -2.49 18.72
C ALA A 176 23.65 -3.61 19.32
N GLY A 177 23.17 -4.84 19.39
CA GLY A 177 23.96 -6.04 19.72
C GLY A 177 24.39 -6.86 18.50
N CYS A 178 23.94 -6.49 17.30
CA CYS A 178 24.17 -7.25 16.08
C CYS A 178 25.50 -6.86 15.41
N SER A 179 26.51 -7.71 15.47
CA SER A 179 27.80 -7.43 14.83
C SER A 179 27.76 -7.27 13.30
N PRO A 180 27.02 -8.11 12.54
CA PRO A 180 26.88 -7.90 11.09
C PRO A 180 26.18 -6.60 10.71
N CYS A 181 25.32 -6.06 11.58
CA CYS A 181 24.58 -4.82 11.35
C CYS A 181 25.51 -3.59 11.23
N VAL A 182 26.68 -3.62 11.88
CA VAL A 182 27.65 -2.51 11.86
C VAL A 182 28.06 -2.15 10.42
N ALA A 183 28.44 -3.13 9.63
CA ALA A 183 28.86 -2.90 8.24
C ALA A 183 27.68 -2.40 7.36
N ALA A 184 26.48 -2.91 7.59
CA ALA A 184 25.28 -2.46 6.89
C ALA A 184 24.94 -1.00 7.25
N ASN A 185 24.96 -0.66 8.55
CA ASN A 185 24.74 0.69 9.06
C ASN A 185 25.74 1.68 8.45
N GLN A 186 27.04 1.36 8.45
CA GLN A 186 28.09 2.21 7.87
C GLN A 186 27.90 2.42 6.37
N THR A 187 27.50 1.38 5.63
CA THR A 187 27.22 1.50 4.19
C THR A 187 26.05 2.45 3.94
N LEU A 188 24.98 2.31 4.71
CA LEU A 188 23.80 3.18 4.59
C LEU A 188 24.09 4.62 5.04
N ASP A 189 24.85 4.82 6.12
CA ASP A 189 25.25 6.16 6.55
C ASP A 189 26.08 6.87 5.47
N ALA A 190 27.02 6.17 4.87
CA ALA A 190 27.84 6.73 3.80
C ALA A 190 27.02 7.06 2.55
N TYR A 191 26.00 6.26 2.25
CA TYR A 191 25.11 6.47 1.12
C TYR A 191 24.17 7.68 1.34
N ILE A 192 23.46 7.72 2.47
CA ILE A 192 22.51 8.80 2.80
C ILE A 192 23.17 10.18 2.91
N GLN A 193 24.47 10.24 3.25
CA GLN A 193 25.22 11.51 3.22
C GLN A 193 25.45 12.07 1.81
N GLN A 194 25.29 11.26 0.77
CA GLN A 194 25.56 11.64 -0.62
C GLN A 194 24.29 11.89 -1.43
N VAL A 195 23.13 11.46 -0.93
CA VAL A 195 21.85 11.54 -1.63
C VAL A 195 20.76 12.14 -0.74
N ASN A 196 19.76 12.76 -1.37
CA ASN A 196 18.60 13.36 -0.69
C ASN A 196 17.26 12.86 -1.25
N ASP A 197 17.32 11.86 -2.11
CA ASP A 197 16.19 11.27 -2.84
C ASP A 197 15.90 9.82 -2.39
N VAL A 198 16.10 9.55 -1.11
CA VAL A 198 15.84 8.26 -0.46
C VAL A 198 15.34 8.50 0.96
N SER A 199 14.31 7.80 1.36
CA SER A 199 13.87 7.72 2.75
C SER A 199 14.42 6.45 3.41
N LEU A 200 14.84 6.55 4.67
CA LEU A 200 15.37 5.41 5.43
C LEU A 200 14.73 5.38 6.82
N LEU A 201 14.18 4.23 7.19
CA LEU A 201 13.70 3.91 8.53
C LEU A 201 14.52 2.78 9.11
N ARG A 202 15.20 3.02 10.25
CA ARG A 202 15.93 1.99 11.00
C ARG A 202 15.07 1.53 12.16
N ILE A 203 14.51 0.35 12.01
CA ILE A 203 13.69 -0.31 13.03
C ILE A 203 14.59 -1.17 13.87
N HIS A 204 14.71 -0.85 15.16
CA HIS A 204 15.48 -1.64 16.09
C HIS A 204 14.69 -2.84 16.60
N THR A 205 15.34 -3.99 16.73
CA THR A 205 14.72 -5.27 17.12
C THR A 205 15.10 -5.66 18.55
N TRP A 206 14.34 -6.58 19.16
CA TRP A 206 14.64 -7.11 20.50
C TRP A 206 15.80 -8.11 20.51
N TRP A 207 16.27 -8.52 19.36
CA TRP A 207 17.26 -9.58 19.15
C TRP A 207 18.35 -9.13 18.17
N PRO A 208 19.64 -9.54 18.28
CA PRO A 208 20.19 -10.57 19.18
C PRO A 208 20.63 -10.09 20.57
N GLY A 209 20.50 -8.82 20.89
CA GLY A 209 20.93 -8.27 22.18
C GLY A 209 19.98 -7.23 22.73
N THR A 210 20.24 -6.74 23.94
CA THR A 210 19.51 -5.60 24.51
C THR A 210 19.75 -4.36 23.66
N ASP A 211 18.68 -3.59 23.45
CA ASP A 211 18.72 -2.41 22.61
C ASP A 211 17.79 -1.34 23.19
N ALA A 212 18.37 -0.29 23.76
CA ALA A 212 17.59 0.77 24.38
C ALA A 212 16.78 1.61 23.36
N ILE A 213 17.14 1.56 22.07
CA ILE A 213 16.39 2.24 21.01
C ILE A 213 15.10 1.45 20.71
N TYR A 214 15.19 0.12 20.68
CA TYR A 214 14.01 -0.75 20.64
C TYR A 214 13.12 -0.56 21.87
N ASP A 215 13.71 -0.55 23.06
CA ASP A 215 12.99 -0.44 24.35
C ASP A 215 12.23 0.90 24.47
N ALA A 216 12.66 1.94 23.76
CA ALA A 216 12.01 3.24 23.76
C ALA A 216 10.60 3.22 23.12
N ASN A 217 10.30 2.27 22.21
CA ASN A 217 8.98 2.09 21.61
C ASN A 217 8.75 0.63 21.18
N ILE A 218 8.63 -0.25 22.17
CA ILE A 218 8.48 -1.70 21.96
C ILE A 218 7.28 -2.02 21.07
N SER A 219 6.11 -1.43 21.34
CA SER A 219 4.86 -1.76 20.64
C SER A 219 4.99 -1.58 19.13
N GLN A 220 5.33 -0.36 18.67
CA GLN A 220 5.38 -0.08 17.25
C GLN A 220 6.57 -0.74 16.56
N ASN A 221 7.72 -0.89 17.24
CA ASN A 221 8.83 -1.67 16.69
C ASN A 221 8.38 -3.12 16.43
N GLN A 222 7.68 -3.77 17.37
CA GLN A 222 7.16 -5.13 17.20
C GLN A 222 6.12 -5.24 16.08
N GLU A 223 5.22 -4.27 15.98
CA GLU A 223 4.22 -4.22 14.91
C GLU A 223 4.89 -4.13 13.53
N LEU A 224 5.87 -3.23 13.38
CA LEU A 224 6.60 -3.06 12.12
C LEU A 224 7.46 -4.28 11.76
N ILE A 225 8.13 -4.88 12.75
CA ILE A 225 8.91 -6.11 12.56
C ILE A 225 7.98 -7.26 12.18
N GLY A 226 6.87 -7.44 12.90
CA GLY A 226 5.90 -8.49 12.62
C GLY A 226 5.27 -8.39 11.24
N ALA A 227 5.09 -7.17 10.75
CA ALA A 227 4.54 -6.90 9.43
C ALA A 227 5.43 -7.39 8.28
N TYR A 228 6.75 -7.24 8.42
CA TYR A 228 7.74 -7.67 7.42
C TYR A 228 8.36 -9.06 7.70
N GLY A 229 8.09 -9.63 8.86
CA GLY A 229 8.38 -11.00 9.25
C GLY A 229 9.82 -11.51 9.25
N PRO A 230 10.88 -10.71 9.51
CA PRO A 230 12.23 -11.26 9.55
C PRO A 230 12.52 -11.95 10.87
N ASP A 231 13.20 -13.08 10.77
CA ASP A 231 13.72 -13.82 11.92
C ASP A 231 15.17 -13.42 12.27
N TYR A 232 15.77 -12.48 11.53
CA TYR A 232 17.19 -12.16 11.64
C TYR A 232 17.51 -10.72 11.24
N VAL A 233 18.64 -10.20 11.74
CA VAL A 233 19.18 -8.87 11.40
C VAL A 233 20.66 -8.98 11.00
N PRO A 234 21.19 -8.09 10.12
CA PRO A 234 20.48 -7.02 9.43
C PRO A 234 19.47 -7.55 8.41
N HIS A 235 18.38 -6.85 8.19
CA HIS A 235 17.41 -7.17 7.14
C HIS A 235 16.90 -5.88 6.50
N MET A 236 16.76 -5.86 5.18
CA MET A 236 16.27 -4.71 4.45
C MET A 236 15.15 -5.07 3.47
N TRP A 237 14.14 -4.22 3.49
CA TRP A 237 13.09 -4.14 2.46
C TRP A 237 13.18 -2.79 1.76
N VAL A 238 13.00 -2.75 0.45
CA VAL A 238 12.87 -1.50 -0.30
C VAL A 238 11.47 -1.43 -0.87
N ASP A 239 10.80 -0.29 -0.65
CA ASP A 239 9.42 -0.01 -1.03
C ASP A 239 8.41 -1.09 -0.60
N GLY A 240 8.71 -1.82 0.47
CA GLY A 240 7.84 -2.83 1.04
C GLY A 240 7.78 -4.16 0.29
N VAL A 241 8.29 -4.23 -0.94
CA VAL A 241 8.16 -5.38 -1.85
C VAL A 241 9.47 -6.01 -2.27
N VAL A 242 10.60 -5.32 -2.15
CA VAL A 242 11.91 -5.88 -2.50
C VAL A 242 12.62 -6.34 -1.24
N ASP A 243 12.58 -7.64 -0.98
CA ASP A 243 13.29 -8.29 0.14
C ASP A 243 14.76 -8.53 -0.23
N LEU A 244 15.67 -7.91 0.50
CA LEU A 244 17.12 -8.02 0.31
C LEU A 244 17.82 -8.85 1.39
N GLY A 245 17.08 -9.27 2.40
CA GLY A 245 17.59 -10.06 3.50
C GLY A 245 18.83 -9.43 4.14
N THR A 246 19.84 -10.28 4.44
CA THR A 246 21.11 -9.88 5.09
C THR A 246 22.19 -9.40 4.12
N ASN A 247 21.94 -9.41 2.81
CA ASN A 247 22.97 -9.10 1.82
C ASN A 247 23.23 -7.60 1.67
N SER A 248 23.92 -6.99 2.63
CA SER A 248 24.18 -5.56 2.66
C SER A 248 24.95 -5.02 1.45
N SER A 249 25.66 -5.87 0.70
CA SER A 249 26.36 -5.45 -0.52
C SER A 249 25.42 -5.10 -1.66
N SER A 250 24.18 -5.55 -1.64
CA SER A 250 23.15 -5.27 -2.65
C SER A 250 22.22 -4.11 -2.26
N TYR A 251 22.27 -3.61 -1.04
CA TYR A 251 21.30 -2.61 -0.54
C TYR A 251 21.28 -1.35 -1.41
N VAL A 252 22.42 -0.70 -1.58
CA VAL A 252 22.52 0.56 -2.34
C VAL A 252 22.10 0.39 -3.79
N SER A 253 22.56 -0.67 -4.47
CA SER A 253 22.21 -0.91 -5.87
C SER A 253 20.72 -1.16 -6.08
N ASN A 254 20.03 -1.81 -5.14
CA ASN A 254 18.60 -2.01 -5.22
C ASN A 254 17.81 -0.74 -4.89
N ILE A 255 18.26 0.07 -3.93
CA ILE A 255 17.68 1.40 -3.70
C ILE A 255 17.81 2.26 -4.97
N ASP A 256 19.01 2.30 -5.58
CA ASP A 256 19.23 3.06 -6.82
C ASP A 256 18.38 2.53 -7.99
N ALA A 257 18.17 1.23 -8.07
CA ALA A 257 17.27 0.65 -9.07
C ALA A 257 15.81 1.13 -8.87
N ARG A 258 15.33 1.19 -7.62
CA ARG A 258 13.99 1.70 -7.33
C ARG A 258 13.85 3.21 -7.61
N LYS A 259 14.89 4.01 -7.48
CA LYS A 259 14.90 5.44 -7.85
C LYS A 259 14.66 5.68 -9.34
N THR A 260 14.90 4.68 -10.20
CA THR A 260 14.60 4.82 -11.64
C THR A 260 13.10 4.79 -11.94
N LEU A 261 12.29 4.31 -11.01
CA LEU A 261 10.84 4.28 -11.17
C LEU A 261 10.25 5.69 -11.09
N LYS A 262 8.99 5.79 -11.47
CA LYS A 262 8.19 7.00 -11.37
C LYS A 262 6.99 6.77 -10.45
N SER A 263 6.50 7.87 -9.90
CA SER A 263 5.34 7.89 -9.00
C SER A 263 4.19 8.69 -9.62
N PRO A 264 2.94 8.40 -9.27
CA PRO A 264 1.79 9.23 -9.67
C PRO A 264 1.66 10.51 -8.85
N LEU A 265 2.49 10.69 -7.82
CA LEU A 265 2.33 11.80 -6.87
C LEU A 265 3.66 12.28 -6.29
N THR A 266 3.62 13.48 -5.70
CA THR A 266 4.70 14.07 -4.91
C THR A 266 4.22 14.46 -3.52
N PHE A 267 5.17 14.55 -2.56
CA PHE A 267 4.93 15.10 -1.23
C PHE A 267 5.65 16.44 -1.02
N ASP A 268 5.02 17.31 -0.24
CA ASP A 268 5.58 18.54 0.31
C ASP A 268 5.33 18.57 1.83
N LEU A 269 6.38 18.79 2.61
CA LEU A 269 6.34 18.69 4.06
C LEU A 269 6.50 20.05 4.72
N GLY A 270 5.80 20.26 5.84
CA GLY A 270 5.93 21.44 6.66
C GLY A 270 5.72 21.10 8.14
N TRP A 271 6.53 21.67 9.03
CA TRP A 271 6.46 21.43 10.46
C TRP A 271 5.98 22.66 11.23
N GLU A 272 4.86 22.53 11.93
CA GLU A 272 4.31 23.53 12.84
C GLU A 272 4.79 23.26 14.28
N GLN A 273 5.92 23.87 14.65
CA GLN A 273 6.60 23.59 15.91
C GLN A 273 5.70 23.87 17.15
N GLY A 274 4.96 24.97 17.15
CA GLY A 274 4.14 25.38 18.28
C GLY A 274 3.03 24.38 18.64
N ASN A 275 2.46 23.70 17.66
CA ASN A 275 1.40 22.71 17.81
C ASN A 275 1.90 21.26 17.67
N GLN A 276 3.18 21.07 17.38
CA GLN A 276 3.78 19.75 17.10
C GLN A 276 2.98 18.97 16.03
N ARG A 277 2.79 19.63 14.88
CA ARG A 277 2.03 19.08 13.76
C ARG A 277 2.90 19.02 12.49
N LEU A 278 2.77 17.93 11.78
CA LEU A 278 3.30 17.81 10.43
C LEU A 278 2.20 18.16 9.43
N ARG A 279 2.46 19.15 8.58
CA ARG A 279 1.70 19.36 7.34
C ARG A 279 2.26 18.46 6.26
N VAL A 280 1.41 17.65 5.68
CA VAL A 280 1.72 16.83 4.51
C VAL A 280 0.91 17.34 3.34
N GLY A 281 1.56 18.01 2.39
CA GLY A 281 1.00 18.30 1.07
C GLY A 281 1.24 17.08 0.16
N MET A 282 0.19 16.62 -0.54
CA MET A 282 0.27 15.54 -1.51
C MET A 282 -0.34 16.01 -2.82
N THR A 283 0.44 16.05 -3.88
CA THR A 283 -0.03 16.40 -5.23
C THR A 283 -0.07 15.14 -6.07
N VAL A 284 -1.27 14.70 -6.42
CA VAL A 284 -1.52 13.53 -7.28
C VAL A 284 -1.68 14.00 -8.71
N VAL A 285 -0.70 13.74 -9.56
CA VAL A 285 -0.66 14.21 -10.96
C VAL A 285 -1.18 13.15 -11.94
N CYS A 286 -1.07 11.88 -11.60
CA CYS A 286 -1.57 10.78 -12.42
C CYS A 286 -2.66 10.00 -11.70
N PRO A 287 -3.68 9.49 -12.40
CA PRO A 287 -4.66 8.57 -11.81
C PRO A 287 -4.00 7.32 -11.20
N VAL A 288 -4.61 6.78 -10.16
CA VAL A 288 -4.23 5.51 -9.53
C VAL A 288 -5.39 4.52 -9.62
N PRO A 289 -5.14 3.20 -9.53
CA PRO A 289 -6.20 2.20 -9.54
C PRO A 289 -7.22 2.44 -8.42
N ALA A 290 -8.50 2.37 -8.76
CA ALA A 290 -9.58 2.48 -7.79
C ALA A 290 -9.70 1.22 -6.94
N GLY A 291 -10.09 1.40 -5.67
CA GLY A 291 -10.30 0.29 -4.74
C GLY A 291 -9.04 -0.23 -4.04
N THR A 292 -7.87 0.36 -4.30
CA THR A 292 -6.65 0.09 -3.55
C THR A 292 -6.77 0.63 -2.12
N ASP A 293 -6.34 -0.13 -1.12
CA ASP A 293 -6.34 0.31 0.28
C ASP A 293 -5.09 1.16 0.59
N TRP A 294 -5.14 2.43 0.16
CA TRP A 294 -4.06 3.38 0.36
C TRP A 294 -3.92 3.82 1.82
N ARG A 295 -2.71 3.78 2.34
CA ARG A 295 -2.34 4.19 3.69
C ARG A 295 -1.26 5.26 3.68
N LEU A 296 -1.60 6.45 4.17
CA LEU A 296 -0.61 7.50 4.43
C LEU A 296 -0.01 7.26 5.82
N LYS A 297 1.30 7.14 5.89
CA LYS A 297 2.04 6.89 7.11
C LYS A 297 3.08 7.99 7.34
N VAL A 298 3.24 8.37 8.59
CA VAL A 298 4.26 9.34 9.03
C VAL A 298 5.11 8.71 10.11
N ALA A 299 6.40 8.56 9.86
CA ALA A 299 7.36 8.11 10.84
C ALA A 299 8.26 9.27 11.30
N LEU A 300 8.49 9.40 12.59
CA LEU A 300 9.58 10.20 13.13
C LEU A 300 10.78 9.30 13.38
N THR A 301 11.94 9.74 12.90
CA THR A 301 13.24 9.12 13.17
C THR A 301 14.19 10.16 13.76
N GLU A 302 15.18 9.70 14.50
CA GLU A 302 16.18 10.56 15.13
C GLU A 302 17.59 10.17 14.69
N ASP A 303 18.36 11.15 14.28
CA ASP A 303 19.77 11.02 13.98
C ASP A 303 20.62 11.29 15.23
N ASN A 304 21.88 10.85 15.22
CA ASN A 304 22.85 11.09 16.30
C ASN A 304 22.40 10.56 17.68
N VAL A 305 21.58 9.53 17.72
CA VAL A 305 21.19 8.89 18.97
C VAL A 305 22.38 8.22 19.61
N TYR A 306 22.77 8.69 20.81
CA TYR A 306 23.89 8.10 21.54
C TYR A 306 23.43 6.90 22.36
N TYR A 307 23.91 5.73 21.98
CA TYR A 307 23.75 4.49 22.74
C TYR A 307 24.95 3.56 22.48
N ALA A 308 25.68 3.18 23.53
CA ALA A 308 26.81 2.26 23.41
C ALA A 308 26.33 0.82 23.22
N GLY A 309 26.18 0.41 21.99
CA GLY A 309 25.74 -0.93 21.62
C GLY A 309 26.81 -1.99 21.91
N ALA A 310 26.35 -3.22 22.19
CA ALA A 310 27.24 -4.35 22.41
C ALA A 310 28.04 -4.75 21.15
N ASN A 311 27.61 -4.31 19.96
CA ASN A 311 28.29 -4.49 18.68
C ASN A 311 29.41 -3.44 18.45
N GLY A 312 29.58 -2.46 19.36
CA GLY A 312 30.58 -1.41 19.29
C GLY A 312 30.14 -0.08 18.66
N GLU A 313 28.92 -0.02 18.11
CA GLU A 313 28.33 1.25 17.64
C GLU A 313 27.96 2.13 18.84
N THR A 314 28.15 3.45 18.69
CA THR A 314 27.82 4.43 19.74
C THR A 314 26.89 5.53 19.27
N ILE A 315 26.74 5.68 17.97
CA ILE A 315 25.86 6.65 17.32
C ILE A 315 24.95 5.89 16.37
N HIS A 316 23.67 6.17 16.45
CA HIS A 316 22.64 5.55 15.60
C HIS A 316 21.86 6.63 14.88
N ASN A 317 21.71 6.49 13.56
CA ASN A 317 21.05 7.47 12.70
C ASN A 317 19.74 6.90 12.17
N GLN A 318 18.78 7.77 11.81
CA GLN A 318 17.43 7.44 11.36
C GLN A 318 16.75 6.37 12.25
N ALA A 319 17.10 6.39 13.54
CA ALA A 319 16.53 5.48 14.53
C ALA A 319 15.02 5.76 14.67
N PHE A 320 14.20 4.78 14.42
CA PHE A 320 12.75 4.91 14.50
C PHE A 320 12.30 5.30 15.92
N ARG A 321 11.49 6.35 16.02
CA ARG A 321 10.94 6.83 17.27
C ARG A 321 9.45 6.57 17.40
N ARG A 322 8.68 6.97 16.40
CA ARG A 322 7.22 6.80 16.42
C ARG A 322 6.60 6.92 15.04
N MET A 323 5.50 6.21 14.82
CA MET A 323 4.66 6.33 13.65
C MET A 323 3.29 6.93 14.02
N TYR A 324 2.80 7.79 13.13
CA TYR A 324 1.54 8.51 13.28
C TYR A 324 0.62 8.30 12.07
N PRO A 325 -0.71 8.27 12.32
CA PRO A 325 -1.38 8.21 13.62
C PRO A 325 -1.15 6.85 14.32
N SER A 326 -0.78 5.81 13.60
CA SER A 326 -0.46 4.45 14.03
C SER A 326 0.40 3.76 12.99
N THR A 327 0.87 2.54 13.24
CA THR A 327 1.59 1.70 12.27
C THR A 327 0.74 1.28 11.05
N ASP A 328 -0.58 1.20 11.22
CA ASP A 328 -1.52 0.99 10.11
C ASP A 328 -1.64 2.22 9.19
N GLY A 329 -1.28 3.41 9.70
CA GLY A 329 -1.43 4.67 8.97
C GLY A 329 -2.85 5.18 8.89
N MET A 330 -3.06 6.15 8.03
CA MET A 330 -4.36 6.77 7.75
C MET A 330 -4.88 6.29 6.39
N ALA A 331 -6.05 5.64 6.37
CA ALA A 331 -6.69 5.22 5.13
C ALA A 331 -7.07 6.46 4.29
N LEU A 332 -6.75 6.39 3.01
CA LEU A 332 -7.04 7.44 2.03
C LEU A 332 -7.82 6.89 0.84
N ASP A 333 -8.76 7.70 0.37
CA ASP A 333 -9.38 7.56 -0.95
C ASP A 333 -9.17 8.89 -1.68
N PHE A 334 -8.51 8.86 -2.84
CA PHE A 334 -8.13 10.05 -3.56
C PHE A 334 -8.13 9.83 -5.07
N VAL A 335 -8.20 10.94 -5.81
CA VAL A 335 -8.05 11.03 -7.27
C VAL A 335 -6.95 12.05 -7.59
N THR A 336 -6.71 12.34 -8.85
CA THR A 336 -5.80 13.45 -9.23
C THR A 336 -6.22 14.76 -8.58
N GLY A 337 -5.27 15.49 -8.02
CA GLY A 337 -5.51 16.74 -7.30
C GLY A 337 -4.49 17.01 -6.20
N ASN A 338 -4.73 18.09 -5.46
CA ASN A 338 -3.90 18.51 -4.35
C ASN A 338 -4.59 18.20 -3.01
N TYR A 339 -3.84 17.63 -2.09
CA TYR A 339 -4.33 17.26 -0.76
C TYR A 339 -3.40 17.84 0.30
N GLN A 340 -3.96 18.16 1.46
CA GLN A 340 -3.18 18.56 2.63
C GLN A 340 -3.71 17.86 3.88
N PHE A 341 -2.80 17.32 4.64
CA PHE A 341 -3.10 16.68 5.92
C PHE A 341 -2.32 17.37 7.03
N MET A 342 -2.97 17.55 8.18
CA MET A 342 -2.33 18.03 9.41
C MET A 342 -2.32 16.89 10.41
N ILE A 343 -1.13 16.37 10.69
CA ILE A 343 -0.96 15.17 11.52
C ILE A 343 -0.32 15.59 12.84
N ASP A 344 -0.99 15.36 13.96
CA ASP A 344 -0.45 15.61 15.28
C ASP A 344 0.68 14.61 15.56
N CYS A 345 1.88 15.14 15.78
CA CYS A 345 3.10 14.37 16.03
C CYS A 345 3.75 14.82 17.33
N PRO A 346 3.17 14.52 18.50
CA PRO A 346 3.71 14.96 19.79
C PRO A 346 5.13 14.40 20.00
N LEU A 347 6.08 15.27 20.34
CA LEU A 347 7.48 14.92 20.56
C LEU A 347 7.70 14.51 22.01
N GLU A 348 8.43 13.42 22.23
CA GLU A 348 8.66 12.79 23.54
C GLU A 348 10.10 13.00 24.04
N GLY A 349 10.53 14.26 24.19
CA GLY A 349 11.86 14.56 24.77
C GLY A 349 13.05 14.22 23.89
N TRP A 350 12.82 13.97 22.60
CA TRP A 350 13.85 13.73 21.58
C TRP A 350 14.53 15.05 21.18
N ASP A 351 15.74 14.97 20.62
CA ASP A 351 16.43 16.17 20.14
C ASP A 351 15.82 16.65 18.81
N TYR A 352 15.07 17.76 18.90
CA TYR A 352 14.39 18.37 17.78
C TYR A 352 15.27 18.58 16.55
N ASN A 353 16.53 18.97 16.75
CA ASN A 353 17.45 19.26 15.64
C ASN A 353 17.90 17.99 14.90
N ASN A 354 17.73 16.84 15.52
CA ASN A 354 18.07 15.54 14.96
C ASN A 354 16.84 14.75 14.45
N LEU A 355 15.62 15.31 14.64
CA LEU A 355 14.39 14.64 14.20
C LEU A 355 14.13 14.85 12.71
N ARG A 356 13.78 13.74 12.06
CA ARG A 356 13.26 13.71 10.69
C ARG A 356 11.82 13.23 10.67
N ALA A 357 10.99 13.87 9.84
CA ALA A 357 9.73 13.29 9.41
C ALA A 357 9.95 12.53 8.11
N THR A 358 9.47 11.30 8.07
CA THR A 358 9.39 10.48 6.85
C THR A 358 7.93 10.17 6.58
N VAL A 359 7.44 10.60 5.42
CA VAL A 359 6.06 10.37 4.97
C VAL A 359 6.08 9.42 3.80
N TYR A 360 5.15 8.48 3.75
CA TYR A 360 5.00 7.58 2.60
C TYR A 360 3.58 7.12 2.40
N LEU A 361 3.25 6.82 1.14
CA LEU A 361 1.98 6.23 0.75
C LEU A 361 2.20 4.76 0.40
N GLN A 362 1.50 3.88 1.08
CA GLN A 362 1.60 2.43 0.94
C GLN A 362 0.25 1.83 0.55
N ASP A 363 0.25 0.89 -0.35
CA ASP A 363 -0.85 -0.03 -0.58
C ASP A 363 -0.83 -1.10 0.54
N ALA A 364 -1.91 -1.22 1.29
CA ALA A 364 -1.99 -2.16 2.41
C ALA A 364 -2.09 -3.63 1.98
N ASP A 365 -2.56 -3.89 0.76
CA ASP A 365 -2.75 -5.25 0.23
C ASP A 365 -1.43 -5.80 -0.35
N SER A 366 -0.75 -5.03 -1.20
CA SER A 366 0.51 -5.44 -1.83
C SER A 366 1.76 -5.08 -1.02
N TRP A 367 1.63 -4.20 -0.03
CA TRP A 367 2.72 -3.58 0.73
C TRP A 367 3.58 -2.60 -0.07
N GLU A 368 3.34 -2.42 -1.35
CA GLU A 368 4.13 -1.52 -2.19
C GLU A 368 4.02 -0.07 -1.73
N ILE A 369 5.18 0.60 -1.62
CA ILE A 369 5.25 2.02 -1.32
C ILE A 369 5.35 2.79 -2.63
N MET A 370 4.32 3.58 -2.89
CA MET A 370 4.16 4.33 -4.13
C MET A 370 5.03 5.58 -4.19
N GLN A 371 5.29 6.19 -3.03
CA GLN A 371 6.09 7.40 -2.90
C GLN A 371 6.48 7.62 -1.45
N SER A 372 7.63 8.25 -1.22
CA SER A 372 8.03 8.75 0.07
C SER A 372 8.64 10.15 0.01
N ALA A 373 8.77 10.78 1.17
CA ALA A 373 9.55 12.00 1.37
C ALA A 373 10.09 12.03 2.79
N THR A 374 11.31 12.58 2.96
CA THR A 374 11.91 12.73 4.28
C THR A 374 12.63 14.08 4.39
N ALA A 375 12.53 14.71 5.56
CA ALA A 375 13.25 15.96 5.85
C ALA A 375 13.45 16.13 7.36
N PHE A 376 14.46 16.88 7.75
CA PHE A 376 14.58 17.33 9.14
C PHE A 376 13.45 18.28 9.51
N LEU A 377 12.88 18.14 10.71
CA LEU A 377 11.82 19.04 11.18
C LEU A 377 12.28 20.51 11.19
N SER A 378 13.55 20.76 11.54
CA SER A 378 14.16 22.08 11.55
C SER A 378 14.35 22.72 10.17
N GLU A 379 14.30 21.92 9.09
CA GLU A 379 14.46 22.41 7.70
C GLU A 379 13.12 22.70 7.01
N ILE A 380 12.01 22.21 7.57
CA ILE A 380 10.67 22.31 7.02
C ILE A 380 9.72 23.13 7.91
N GLU A 381 10.23 24.11 8.63
CA GLU A 381 9.38 24.97 9.48
C GLU A 381 8.24 25.58 8.64
N TYR A 382 7.04 25.47 9.16
CA TYR A 382 5.82 25.93 8.52
C TYR A 382 5.13 26.96 9.41
N ASP A 383 4.93 28.15 8.85
CA ASP A 383 4.14 29.20 9.49
C ASP A 383 2.69 29.11 8.93
N PRO A 384 1.72 28.67 9.74
CA PRO A 384 0.33 28.60 9.30
C PRO A 384 -0.31 29.97 9.06
N THR A 385 0.35 31.05 9.50
CA THR A 385 -0.09 32.43 9.26
C THR A 385 0.48 33.05 8.00
N ALA A 386 1.51 32.44 7.41
CA ALA A 386 2.03 32.85 6.11
C ALA A 386 0.98 32.50 5.04
N VAL A 387 0.47 33.53 4.38
CA VAL A 387 -0.50 33.38 3.29
C VAL A 387 0.23 32.76 2.11
N ASN A 388 0.24 31.44 2.03
CA ASN A 388 0.59 30.74 0.82
C ASN A 388 -0.71 30.33 0.13
N ASP A 389 -0.94 30.88 -1.05
CA ASP A 389 -2.02 30.49 -1.96
C ASP A 389 -1.87 28.99 -2.30
N LEU A 390 -2.54 28.13 -1.54
CA LEU A 390 -2.65 26.70 -1.84
C LEU A 390 -3.95 26.48 -2.60
N PRO A 391 -3.91 26.01 -3.85
CA PRO A 391 -5.11 25.69 -4.57
C PRO A 391 -5.79 24.42 -4.01
N GLY A 392 -7.06 24.54 -3.76
CA GLY A 392 -8.01 23.44 -3.75
C GLY A 392 -7.98 22.46 -2.58
N ILE A 393 -8.22 22.87 -1.32
CA ILE A 393 -8.33 21.93 -0.22
C ILE A 393 -9.70 22.04 0.45
N LEU A 394 -10.35 20.88 0.62
CA LEU A 394 -11.41 20.69 1.61
C LEU A 394 -10.78 19.98 2.83
N GLN A 395 -10.83 20.57 4.01
CA GLN A 395 -10.40 19.93 5.24
C GLN A 395 -11.52 19.92 6.27
N VAL A 396 -12.02 18.74 6.63
CA VAL A 396 -13.03 18.57 7.67
C VAL A 396 -12.33 18.38 9.02
N ARG A 397 -12.53 19.34 9.92
CA ARG A 397 -11.89 19.35 11.26
C ARG A 397 -12.68 18.58 12.32
N GLY A 398 -13.87 18.11 11.97
CA GLY A 398 -14.76 17.39 12.88
C GLY A 398 -15.98 18.19 13.25
N ALA A 399 -16.59 17.87 14.39
CA ALA A 399 -17.77 18.54 14.87
C ALA A 399 -17.61 19.00 16.33
N VAL A 400 -18.11 20.18 16.66
CA VAL A 400 -17.98 20.76 18.00
C VAL A 400 -19.33 21.29 18.46
N PRO A 401 -19.84 20.81 19.64
CA PRO A 401 -19.30 19.71 20.44
C PRO A 401 -19.48 18.34 19.81
N ASN A 402 -18.63 17.35 20.17
CA ASN A 402 -18.81 15.96 19.83
C ASN A 402 -18.25 15.07 20.97
N PRO A 403 -19.07 14.33 21.74
CA PRO A 403 -20.52 14.13 21.57
C PRO A 403 -21.36 15.41 21.75
N PHE A 404 -22.54 15.45 21.10
CA PHE A 404 -23.43 16.62 21.12
C PHE A 404 -24.87 16.31 21.55
N ASN A 405 -25.56 17.37 22.04
CA ASN A 405 -26.99 17.34 22.42
C ASN A 405 -27.57 18.77 22.40
N PRO A 406 -28.58 19.11 21.61
CA PRO A 406 -29.07 18.37 20.45
C PRO A 406 -28.35 18.76 19.17
N SER A 407 -27.48 19.77 19.16
CA SER A 407 -26.85 20.31 17.93
C SER A 407 -25.33 20.33 18.01
N THR A 408 -24.71 20.32 16.85
CA THR A 408 -23.25 20.44 16.65
C THR A 408 -22.96 21.28 15.42
N GLU A 409 -21.78 21.88 15.38
CA GLU A 409 -21.23 22.55 14.19
C GLU A 409 -20.20 21.61 13.53
N ILE A 410 -20.43 21.26 12.30
CA ILE A 410 -19.48 20.50 11.46
C ILE A 410 -18.51 21.52 10.87
N CYS A 411 -17.29 21.51 11.35
CA CYS A 411 -16.27 22.50 11.01
C CYS A 411 -15.36 21.98 9.90
N PHE A 412 -15.11 22.82 8.89
CA PHE A 412 -14.22 22.51 7.76
C PHE A 412 -13.62 23.79 7.19
N SER A 413 -12.54 23.65 6.44
CA SER A 413 -11.97 24.75 5.66
C SER A 413 -11.92 24.39 4.17
N ILE A 414 -12.05 25.40 3.32
CA ILE A 414 -11.87 25.31 1.87
C ILE A 414 -10.89 26.38 1.42
N ALA A 415 -10.02 26.05 0.45
CA ALA A 415 -8.98 26.96 -0.01
C ALA A 415 -9.52 28.10 -0.90
N GLU A 416 -10.58 27.84 -1.62
CA GLU A 416 -11.24 28.82 -2.51
C GLU A 416 -12.76 28.77 -2.35
N ALA A 417 -13.44 29.83 -2.72
CA ALA A 417 -14.90 29.87 -2.69
C ALA A 417 -15.49 28.76 -3.57
N ASN A 418 -16.32 27.92 -2.97
CA ASN A 418 -16.90 26.76 -3.63
C ASN A 418 -18.30 26.46 -3.10
N PHE A 419 -19.07 25.68 -3.86
CA PHE A 419 -20.30 25.09 -3.36
C PHE A 419 -19.97 23.86 -2.52
N VAL A 420 -20.38 23.90 -1.27
CA VAL A 420 -20.22 22.81 -0.30
C VAL A 420 -21.55 22.13 -0.04
N GLU A 421 -21.57 20.83 -0.03
CA GLU A 421 -22.70 19.98 0.32
C GLU A 421 -22.35 19.13 1.53
N VAL A 422 -23.27 19.05 2.51
CA VAL A 422 -23.09 18.22 3.70
C VAL A 422 -24.22 17.21 3.80
N THR A 423 -23.87 15.93 3.80
CA THR A 423 -24.79 14.81 3.91
C THR A 423 -24.49 14.00 5.16
N ILE A 424 -25.53 13.69 5.94
CA ILE A 424 -25.40 12.89 7.18
C ILE A 424 -25.92 11.48 6.92
N TYR A 425 -25.15 10.49 7.36
CA TYR A 425 -25.45 9.07 7.26
C TYR A 425 -25.60 8.45 8.65
N ASP A 426 -26.44 7.43 8.77
CA ASP A 426 -26.45 6.55 9.94
C ASP A 426 -25.32 5.49 9.85
N SER A 427 -25.15 4.69 10.89
CA SER A 427 -24.12 3.64 10.97
C SER A 427 -24.28 2.51 9.94
N SER A 428 -25.40 2.46 9.23
CA SER A 428 -25.64 1.51 8.13
C SER A 428 -25.32 2.10 6.75
N GLY A 429 -24.88 3.36 6.70
CA GLY A 429 -24.60 4.06 5.43
C GLY A 429 -25.84 4.67 4.76
N ARG A 430 -26.99 4.68 5.43
CA ARG A 430 -28.21 5.29 4.90
C ARG A 430 -28.20 6.79 5.16
N VAL A 431 -28.52 7.61 4.15
CA VAL A 431 -28.71 9.05 4.29
C VAL A 431 -29.86 9.35 5.25
N VAL A 432 -29.61 10.17 6.26
CA VAL A 432 -30.63 10.62 7.24
C VAL A 432 -30.90 12.11 7.13
N ARG A 433 -29.94 12.91 6.64
CA ARG A 433 -30.08 14.35 6.45
C ARG A 433 -29.23 14.84 5.28
N GLU A 434 -29.82 15.62 4.39
CA GLU A 434 -29.12 16.41 3.38
C GLU A 434 -29.23 17.89 3.78
N ILE A 435 -28.11 18.53 4.15
CA ILE A 435 -28.11 19.94 4.58
C ILE A 435 -28.06 20.87 3.36
N GLY A 436 -27.94 20.28 2.17
CA GLY A 436 -28.01 21.00 0.89
C GLY A 436 -26.71 21.67 0.48
N ARG A 437 -26.74 22.23 -0.72
CA ARG A 437 -25.60 22.85 -1.38
C ARG A 437 -25.58 24.34 -1.08
N GLN A 438 -24.49 24.82 -0.48
CA GLN A 438 -24.31 26.24 -0.07
C GLN A 438 -23.01 26.77 -0.66
N GLU A 439 -23.01 28.01 -1.11
CA GLU A 439 -21.80 28.71 -1.52
C GLU A 439 -21.05 29.15 -0.26
N MET A 440 -19.81 28.71 -0.12
CA MET A 440 -18.92 28.99 1.02
C MET A 440 -17.70 29.76 0.54
N VAL A 441 -17.20 30.66 1.38
CA VAL A 441 -15.99 31.44 1.08
C VAL A 441 -14.74 30.68 1.46
N ALA A 442 -13.59 31.03 0.86
CA ALA A 442 -12.30 30.48 1.26
C ALA A 442 -12.04 30.69 2.76
N GLY A 443 -11.41 29.70 3.39
CA GLY A 443 -11.09 29.69 4.82
C GLY A 443 -12.01 28.79 5.63
N GLU A 444 -12.11 29.09 6.95
CA GLU A 444 -12.89 28.32 7.91
C GLU A 444 -14.38 28.52 7.71
N ASN A 445 -15.10 27.41 7.67
CA ASN A 445 -16.54 27.36 7.53
C ASN A 445 -17.13 26.36 8.53
N SER A 446 -18.42 26.49 8.81
CA SER A 446 -19.16 25.49 9.59
C SER A 446 -20.58 25.32 9.09
N VAL A 447 -21.14 24.14 9.33
CA VAL A 447 -22.52 23.81 9.03
C VAL A 447 -23.17 23.19 10.28
N SER A 448 -24.26 23.75 10.72
CA SER A 448 -24.98 23.28 11.92
C SER A 448 -25.86 22.07 11.59
N TRP A 449 -25.85 21.07 12.49
CA TRP A 449 -26.80 19.96 12.47
C TRP A 449 -27.45 19.78 13.83
N ASP A 450 -28.79 19.73 13.84
CA ASP A 450 -29.64 19.68 15.01
C ASP A 450 -30.05 18.25 15.45
N GLY A 451 -29.41 17.21 14.93
CA GLY A 451 -29.71 15.81 15.24
C GLY A 451 -31.07 15.33 14.71
N ARG A 452 -31.62 15.98 13.67
CA ARG A 452 -32.87 15.62 13.00
C ARG A 452 -32.64 15.13 11.58
N ASN A 453 -33.56 14.30 11.11
CA ASN A 453 -33.60 13.88 9.69
C ASN A 453 -34.28 14.95 8.81
N ASP A 454 -34.36 14.71 7.50
CA ASP A 454 -35.00 15.61 6.54
C ASP A 454 -36.48 15.90 6.82
N ASN A 455 -37.16 14.97 7.48
CA ASN A 455 -38.56 15.16 7.89
C ASN A 455 -38.71 15.92 9.21
N GLY A 456 -37.62 16.45 9.78
CA GLY A 456 -37.62 17.15 11.04
C GLY A 456 -37.77 16.24 12.28
N THR A 457 -37.74 14.93 12.11
CA THR A 457 -37.84 13.97 13.21
C THR A 457 -36.52 13.84 13.93
N ALA A 458 -36.51 13.95 15.26
CA ALA A 458 -35.31 13.77 16.06
C ALA A 458 -34.79 12.34 15.99
N LEU A 459 -33.52 12.18 15.68
CA LEU A 459 -32.85 10.89 15.57
C LEU A 459 -32.47 10.34 16.96
N ALA A 460 -32.26 9.04 17.07
CA ALA A 460 -31.85 8.37 18.31
C ALA A 460 -30.39 8.69 18.67
N SER A 461 -30.02 8.57 19.97
CA SER A 461 -28.62 8.58 20.37
C SER A 461 -27.85 7.49 19.61
N GLY A 462 -26.67 7.83 19.11
CA GLY A 462 -25.88 6.89 18.29
C GLY A 462 -24.75 7.57 17.51
N VAL A 463 -24.09 6.77 16.69
CA VAL A 463 -23.03 7.21 15.79
C VAL A 463 -23.62 7.53 14.42
N TYR A 464 -23.24 8.68 13.91
CA TYR A 464 -23.56 9.18 12.58
C TYR A 464 -22.26 9.61 11.87
N TYR A 465 -22.34 9.84 10.59
CA TYR A 465 -21.21 10.30 9.79
C TYR A 465 -21.64 11.48 8.92
N ALA A 466 -20.88 12.56 8.98
CA ALA A 466 -21.08 13.70 8.07
C ALA A 466 -20.07 13.63 6.94
N ARG A 467 -20.55 13.57 5.72
CA ARG A 467 -19.76 13.75 4.51
C ARG A 467 -19.90 15.20 4.05
N VAL A 468 -18.76 15.88 3.97
CA VAL A 468 -18.64 17.23 3.42
C VAL A 468 -18.04 17.09 2.03
N SER A 469 -18.67 17.68 1.02
CA SER A 469 -18.22 17.64 -0.39
C SER A 469 -18.09 19.06 -0.93
N ALA A 470 -16.97 19.35 -1.60
CA ALA A 470 -16.69 20.63 -2.26
C ALA A 470 -16.07 20.38 -3.64
N GLY A 471 -16.84 20.62 -4.72
CA GLY A 471 -16.42 20.24 -6.06
C GLY A 471 -16.26 18.73 -6.22
N THR A 472 -15.07 18.28 -6.60
CA THR A 472 -14.73 16.85 -6.70
C THR A 472 -14.21 16.25 -5.39
N MET A 473 -14.00 17.07 -4.35
CA MET A 473 -13.44 16.63 -3.07
C MET A 473 -14.54 16.26 -2.10
N SER A 474 -14.30 15.22 -1.28
CA SER A 474 -15.18 14.91 -0.15
C SER A 474 -14.38 14.33 1.01
N GLN A 475 -14.79 14.67 2.25
CA GLN A 475 -14.26 14.09 3.47
C GLN A 475 -15.39 13.73 4.42
N THR A 476 -15.17 12.72 5.26
CA THR A 476 -16.16 12.23 6.21
C THR A 476 -15.65 12.35 7.65
N THR A 477 -16.53 12.81 8.56
CA THR A 477 -16.22 12.86 9.99
C THR A 477 -17.28 12.14 10.80
N LYS A 478 -16.87 11.56 11.94
CA LYS A 478 -17.74 10.85 12.86
C LYS A 478 -18.44 11.84 13.81
N LEU A 479 -19.75 11.65 13.99
CA LEU A 479 -20.61 12.40 14.88
C LEU A 479 -21.20 11.48 15.94
N VAL A 480 -21.24 11.91 17.20
CA VAL A 480 -21.84 11.15 18.30
C VAL A 480 -22.97 11.95 18.90
N LEU A 481 -24.22 11.59 18.63
CA LEU A 481 -25.40 12.16 19.22
C LEU A 481 -25.66 11.49 20.58
N ALA A 482 -25.65 12.25 21.67
CA ALA A 482 -25.88 11.78 23.03
C ALA A 482 -27.05 12.57 23.60
N LYS A 483 -28.20 11.92 23.78
CA LYS A 483 -29.40 12.51 24.43
C LYS A 483 -29.46 12.13 25.90
#